data_d3badeae2ecc9b35582a334b809b86be
#
_entry.id   d3badeae2ecc9b35582a334b809b86be
#
_cell.length_a   1.000
_cell.length_b   1.000
_cell.length_c   1.000
_cell.angle_alpha   90.00
_cell.angle_beta   90.00
_cell.angle_gamma   90.00
#
_symmetry.space_group_name_H-M   'P 1'
#
loop_
_entity.id
_entity.type
_entity.pdbx_description
1 polymer ?
#
loop_
_entity_poly.entity_id
_entity_poly.type
_entity_poly.pdbx_seq_one_letter_code
_entity_poly.pdbx_strand_id
1 'polypeptide(L)'
;MMKPLLLACASTLAACMLPNFAFSSTAISTEPFHSVELRGGGHVVLRHGASQRVTLMEGSTEFTRFHLRHDGQLIIEACDENCPHRYDLEVEIVSPRIDGVAIEGGGKIESEAGFGRQASIGVAIQGGGLIDVRSIDAEHADAAVDGGGHIVLRAERSLEAAVDGGGNISYLGNPSVTSAVNGGGSVSKGG
;
A
#
# COMPACT_ATOMS: atom_id res chain seq x y z
N MET A 1 74.23 -36.36 -5.89
CA MET A 1 73.04 -36.09 -6.75
C MET A 1 71.83 -36.01 -5.86
N MET A 2 71.44 -34.79 -5.46
CA MET A 2 70.30 -34.49 -4.57
C MET A 2 69.16 -33.99 -5.43
N LYS A 3 68.02 -34.70 -5.38
CA LYS A 3 66.75 -34.23 -5.98
C LYS A 3 66.02 -33.30 -4.99
N PRO A 4 65.50 -32.15 -5.41
CA PRO A 4 64.64 -31.33 -4.55
C PRO A 4 63.20 -31.84 -4.64
N LEU A 5 62.58 -31.95 -3.45
CA LEU A 5 61.18 -32.29 -3.22
C LEU A 5 60.37 -30.98 -3.33
N LEU A 6 59.50 -30.92 -4.35
CA LEU A 6 58.54 -29.84 -4.53
C LEU A 6 57.29 -30.08 -3.65
N LEU A 7 57.12 -29.19 -2.66
CA LEU A 7 55.95 -29.17 -1.79
C LEU A 7 54.83 -28.35 -2.51
N ALA A 8 53.79 -29.01 -2.97
CA ALA A 8 52.61 -28.33 -3.52
C ALA A 8 51.68 -27.89 -2.38
N CYS A 9 51.56 -26.59 -2.19
CA CYS A 9 50.64 -25.99 -1.25
C CYS A 9 49.25 -25.88 -1.92
N ALA A 10 48.33 -26.76 -1.57
CA ALA A 10 46.92 -26.69 -2.02
C ALA A 10 46.14 -25.69 -1.14
N SER A 11 45.89 -24.52 -1.70
CA SER A 11 45.02 -23.49 -1.06
C SER A 11 43.55 -23.86 -1.28
N THR A 12 42.89 -24.40 -0.27
CA THR A 12 41.44 -24.60 -0.27
C THR A 12 40.75 -23.25 -0.02
N LEU A 13 40.14 -22.63 -1.06
CA LEU A 13 39.18 -21.57 -0.92
C LEU A 13 37.89 -22.11 -0.29
N ALA A 14 37.70 -21.84 0.99
CA ALA A 14 36.38 -22.02 1.62
C ALA A 14 35.43 -20.92 1.13
N ALA A 15 34.55 -21.25 0.17
CA ALA A 15 33.46 -20.41 -0.23
C ALA A 15 32.47 -20.30 0.94
N CYS A 16 32.44 -19.14 1.59
CA CYS A 16 31.43 -18.80 2.60
C CYS A 16 30.09 -18.65 1.89
N MET A 17 29.26 -19.70 1.85
CA MET A 17 27.86 -19.62 1.42
C MET A 17 27.09 -18.90 2.50
N LEU A 18 26.81 -17.62 2.28
CA LEU A 18 25.82 -16.89 3.06
C LEU A 18 24.44 -17.48 2.74
N PRO A 19 23.63 -17.82 3.74
CA PRO A 19 22.27 -18.27 3.47
C PRO A 19 21.50 -17.08 2.84
N ASN A 20 21.10 -17.23 1.58
CA ASN A 20 20.09 -16.38 0.98
C ASN A 20 18.79 -16.68 1.71
N PHE A 21 18.37 -15.79 2.59
CA PHE A 21 16.99 -15.74 3.06
C PHE A 21 16.15 -15.23 1.88
N ALA A 22 15.67 -16.16 1.07
CA ALA A 22 14.64 -15.84 0.09
C ALA A 22 13.36 -15.56 0.87
N PHE A 23 12.95 -14.29 0.96
CA PHE A 23 11.60 -13.94 1.34
C PHE A 23 10.67 -14.57 0.30
N SER A 24 9.82 -15.49 0.73
CA SER A 24 8.89 -16.18 -0.16
C SER A 24 7.69 -15.28 -0.43
N SER A 25 7.79 -14.41 -1.43
CA SER A 25 6.64 -13.64 -1.90
C SER A 25 5.69 -14.54 -2.69
N THR A 26 4.38 -14.37 -2.50
CA THR A 26 3.35 -15.17 -3.16
C THR A 26 2.56 -14.29 -4.12
N ALA A 27 2.55 -14.65 -5.41
CA ALA A 27 1.71 -13.98 -6.39
C ALA A 27 0.25 -14.37 -6.20
N ILE A 28 -0.63 -13.38 -6.10
CA ILE A 28 -2.07 -13.56 -5.94
C ILE A 28 -2.73 -13.36 -7.31
N SER A 29 -3.48 -14.37 -7.77
CA SER A 29 -4.24 -14.26 -9.01
C SER A 29 -5.54 -13.51 -8.75
N THR A 30 -5.75 -12.40 -9.46
CA THR A 30 -6.98 -11.59 -9.42
C THR A 30 -7.44 -11.28 -10.83
N GLU A 31 -8.75 -11.06 -11.00
CA GLU A 31 -9.26 -10.37 -12.18
C GLU A 31 -8.90 -8.87 -12.12
N PRO A 32 -9.01 -8.13 -13.23
CA PRO A 32 -8.74 -6.69 -13.24
C PRO A 32 -9.59 -5.91 -12.24
N PHE A 33 -8.96 -5.00 -11.52
CA PHE A 33 -9.59 -4.11 -10.54
C PHE A 33 -9.15 -2.66 -10.77
N HIS A 34 -9.88 -1.71 -10.20
CA HIS A 34 -9.55 -0.28 -10.30
C HIS A 34 -9.49 0.41 -8.93
N SER A 35 -9.91 -0.25 -7.87
CA SER A 35 -9.85 0.27 -6.50
C SER A 35 -9.40 -0.82 -5.52
N VAL A 36 -8.87 -0.39 -4.38
CA VAL A 36 -8.29 -1.27 -3.35
C VAL A 36 -8.83 -0.89 -1.98
N GLU A 37 -9.24 -1.86 -1.20
CA GLU A 37 -9.66 -1.70 0.19
C GLU A 37 -8.87 -2.64 1.08
N LEU A 38 -8.26 -2.09 2.15
CA LEU A 38 -7.61 -2.84 3.21
C LEU A 38 -8.51 -2.92 4.42
N ARG A 39 -8.83 -4.12 4.89
CA ARG A 39 -9.60 -4.37 6.10
C ARG A 39 -8.75 -4.97 7.20
N GLY A 40 -8.92 -4.45 8.39
CA GLY A 40 -8.16 -4.85 9.57
C GLY A 40 -6.86 -4.06 9.71
N GLY A 41 -5.71 -4.70 9.52
CA GLY A 41 -4.39 -4.08 9.65
C GLY A 41 -3.46 -4.46 8.50
N GLY A 42 -2.23 -3.97 8.54
CA GLY A 42 -1.21 -4.31 7.53
C GLY A 42 -0.76 -3.12 6.70
N HIS A 43 0.06 -3.39 5.71
CA HIS A 43 0.68 -2.41 4.83
C HIS A 43 0.46 -2.78 3.36
N VAL A 44 -0.06 -1.86 2.57
CA VAL A 44 -0.23 -2.01 1.13
C VAL A 44 0.59 -0.94 0.42
N VAL A 45 1.45 -1.37 -0.49
CA VAL A 45 2.27 -0.49 -1.34
C VAL A 45 1.74 -0.52 -2.76
N LEU A 46 1.33 0.65 -3.27
CA LEU A 46 0.86 0.82 -4.63
C LEU A 46 2.01 1.28 -5.52
N ARG A 47 2.29 0.56 -6.59
CA ARG A 47 3.32 0.88 -7.59
C ARG A 47 2.72 1.02 -8.97
N HIS A 48 3.23 1.96 -9.72
CA HIS A 48 2.86 2.07 -11.13
C HIS A 48 3.52 0.98 -11.97
N GLY A 49 2.75 0.39 -12.89
CA GLY A 49 3.25 -0.55 -13.88
C GLY A 49 2.22 -0.86 -14.97
N ALA A 50 2.68 -1.29 -16.13
CA ALA A 50 1.83 -1.51 -17.29
C ALA A 50 0.79 -2.65 -17.14
N SER A 51 1.05 -3.60 -16.26
CA SER A 51 0.17 -4.75 -16.00
C SER A 51 -0.12 -4.88 -14.53
N GLN A 52 -1.36 -5.22 -14.20
CA GLN A 52 -1.74 -5.45 -12.80
C GLN A 52 -1.11 -6.73 -12.25
N ARG A 53 -0.65 -6.62 -11.02
CA ARG A 53 -0.14 -7.73 -10.24
C ARG A 53 -0.33 -7.44 -8.75
N VAL A 54 -0.74 -8.45 -8.03
CA VAL A 54 -0.82 -8.44 -6.56
C VAL A 54 0.16 -9.46 -6.02
N THR A 55 1.01 -9.03 -5.10
CA THR A 55 2.02 -9.89 -4.48
C THR A 55 1.93 -9.77 -2.97
N LEU A 56 1.72 -10.88 -2.31
CA LEU A 56 1.84 -10.97 -0.85
C LEU A 56 3.32 -11.05 -0.52
N MET A 57 3.86 -9.99 0.05
CA MET A 57 5.28 -9.86 0.40
C MET A 57 5.56 -10.44 1.79
N GLU A 58 4.66 -10.17 2.75
CA GLU A 58 4.69 -10.70 4.10
C GLU A 58 3.28 -11.10 4.52
N GLY A 59 3.16 -12.21 5.26
CA GLY A 59 1.88 -12.78 5.66
C GLY A 59 1.64 -14.17 5.08
N SER A 60 0.41 -14.65 5.15
CA SER A 60 0.00 -15.97 4.69
C SER A 60 -1.38 -15.94 4.07
N THR A 61 -1.56 -16.64 2.96
CA THR A 61 -2.88 -16.86 2.34
C THR A 61 -3.81 -17.75 3.18
N GLU A 62 -3.30 -18.33 4.26
CA GLU A 62 -4.12 -19.03 5.25
C GLU A 62 -4.97 -18.04 6.07
N PHE A 63 -4.40 -16.86 6.38
CA PHE A 63 -5.04 -15.84 7.21
C PHE A 63 -5.54 -14.65 6.41
N THR A 64 -4.84 -14.26 5.33
CA THR A 64 -5.24 -13.15 4.47
C THR A 64 -6.15 -13.61 3.34
N ARG A 65 -7.27 -12.92 3.16
CA ARG A 65 -8.19 -13.16 2.06
C ARG A 65 -8.14 -12.02 1.05
N PHE A 66 -8.26 -12.37 -0.21
CA PHE A 66 -8.33 -11.44 -1.33
C PHE A 66 -9.66 -11.67 -2.05
N HIS A 67 -10.52 -10.66 -2.05
CA HIS A 67 -11.84 -10.71 -2.69
C HIS A 67 -11.97 -9.61 -3.74
N LEU A 68 -12.41 -9.97 -4.92
CA LEU A 68 -12.81 -8.99 -5.93
C LEU A 68 -14.32 -8.84 -5.92
N ARG A 69 -14.80 -7.62 -5.71
CA ARG A 69 -16.22 -7.27 -5.82
C ARG A 69 -16.62 -7.06 -7.28
N HIS A 70 -17.92 -7.18 -7.55
CA HIS A 70 -18.46 -6.97 -8.90
C HIS A 70 -18.24 -5.54 -9.44
N ASP A 71 -18.05 -4.58 -8.56
CA ASP A 71 -17.74 -3.19 -8.90
C ASP A 71 -16.26 -2.93 -9.19
N GLY A 72 -15.43 -3.98 -9.25
CA GLY A 72 -14.01 -3.87 -9.53
C GLY A 72 -13.15 -3.39 -8.35
N GLN A 73 -13.65 -3.52 -7.11
CA GLN A 73 -12.89 -3.25 -5.90
C GLN A 73 -12.21 -4.52 -5.39
N LEU A 74 -10.89 -4.49 -5.24
CA LEU A 74 -10.11 -5.52 -4.59
C LEU A 74 -10.10 -5.29 -3.08
N ILE A 75 -10.68 -6.21 -2.32
CA ILE A 75 -10.66 -6.20 -0.86
C ILE A 75 -9.57 -7.13 -0.36
N ILE A 76 -8.72 -6.62 0.53
CA ILE A 76 -7.66 -7.34 1.23
C ILE A 76 -8.04 -7.38 2.72
N GLU A 77 -8.42 -8.56 3.20
CA GLU A 77 -8.73 -8.78 4.61
C GLU A 77 -7.49 -9.35 5.30
N ALA A 78 -6.90 -8.58 6.20
CA ALA A 78 -5.62 -8.90 6.81
C ALA A 78 -5.64 -10.22 7.60
N CYS A 79 -6.66 -10.41 8.41
CA CYS A 79 -6.91 -11.66 9.11
C CYS A 79 -8.35 -11.66 9.61
N ASP A 80 -9.10 -12.70 9.26
CA ASP A 80 -10.52 -12.83 9.57
C ASP A 80 -10.75 -13.64 10.86
N GLU A 81 -10.17 -14.85 10.96
CA GLU A 81 -10.36 -15.74 12.10
C GLU A 81 -9.04 -16.37 12.56
N ASN A 82 -8.94 -16.67 13.86
CA ASN A 82 -7.81 -17.37 14.46
C ASN A 82 -6.44 -16.71 14.21
N CYS A 83 -6.41 -15.39 14.21
CA CYS A 83 -5.21 -14.63 13.95
C CYS A 83 -4.08 -14.93 14.94
N PRO A 84 -2.84 -15.09 14.47
CA PRO A 84 -1.67 -15.11 15.32
C PRO A 84 -1.59 -13.83 16.17
N HIS A 85 -1.03 -13.90 17.38
CA HIS A 85 -0.86 -12.74 18.26
C HIS A 85 -0.09 -11.57 17.62
N ARG A 86 0.73 -11.89 16.63
CA ARG A 86 1.41 -10.92 15.75
C ARG A 86 1.22 -11.42 14.33
N TYR A 87 0.55 -10.64 13.53
CA TYR A 87 0.35 -10.92 12.12
C TYR A 87 0.77 -9.69 11.34
N ASP A 88 1.91 -9.79 10.69
CA ASP A 88 2.41 -8.76 9.82
C ASP A 88 1.95 -9.08 8.40
N LEU A 89 1.28 -8.13 7.76
CA LEU A 89 0.81 -8.22 6.41
C LEU A 89 1.45 -7.12 5.57
N GLU A 90 2.14 -7.50 4.51
CA GLU A 90 2.61 -6.58 3.48
C GLU A 90 2.19 -7.07 2.10
N VAL A 91 1.52 -6.20 1.34
CA VAL A 91 1.04 -6.48 -0.01
C VAL A 91 1.56 -5.41 -0.97
N GLU A 92 2.22 -5.84 -2.04
CA GLU A 92 2.58 -5.00 -3.17
C GLU A 92 1.51 -5.11 -4.26
N ILE A 93 1.02 -3.98 -4.74
CA ILE A 93 0.10 -3.89 -5.86
C ILE A 93 0.72 -3.06 -6.96
N VAL A 94 0.97 -3.69 -8.08
CA VAL A 94 1.37 -3.00 -9.32
C VAL A 94 0.14 -2.78 -10.18
N SER A 95 -0.11 -1.54 -10.62
CA SER A 95 -1.26 -1.21 -11.48
C SER A 95 -0.95 -0.01 -12.38
N PRO A 96 -1.50 0.06 -13.59
CA PRO A 96 -1.38 1.25 -14.42
C PRO A 96 -2.17 2.45 -13.87
N ARG A 97 -3.22 2.19 -13.09
CA ARG A 97 -4.12 3.19 -12.53
C ARG A 97 -4.82 2.66 -11.30
N ILE A 98 -5.10 3.53 -10.34
CA ILE A 98 -5.92 3.25 -9.17
C ILE A 98 -6.91 4.41 -9.00
N ASP A 99 -8.21 4.12 -9.08
CA ASP A 99 -9.29 5.12 -9.00
C ASP A 99 -9.82 5.30 -7.58
N GLY A 100 -9.59 4.31 -6.71
CA GLY A 100 -10.06 4.35 -5.34
C GLY A 100 -9.18 3.60 -4.36
N VAL A 101 -9.04 4.13 -3.15
CA VAL A 101 -8.28 3.52 -2.06
C VAL A 101 -9.06 3.68 -0.77
N ALA A 102 -9.25 2.58 -0.03
CA ALA A 102 -9.98 2.61 1.23
C ALA A 102 -9.29 1.79 2.33
N ILE A 103 -9.48 2.21 3.59
CA ILE A 103 -9.12 1.43 4.78
C ILE A 103 -10.35 1.31 5.68
N GLU A 104 -10.65 0.09 6.11
CA GLU A 104 -11.59 -0.21 7.19
C GLU A 104 -10.82 -0.80 8.37
N GLY A 105 -10.75 -0.07 9.48
CA GLY A 105 -9.98 -0.44 10.67
C GLY A 105 -8.67 0.33 10.80
N GLY A 106 -7.56 -0.39 10.89
CA GLY A 106 -6.20 0.16 10.96
C GLY A 106 -5.40 -0.12 9.70
N GLY A 107 -4.10 0.08 9.76
CA GLY A 107 -3.19 -0.24 8.67
C GLY A 107 -2.78 0.97 7.85
N LYS A 108 -2.02 0.71 6.80
CA LYS A 108 -1.41 1.73 5.96
C LYS A 108 -1.53 1.36 4.48
N ILE A 109 -1.90 2.34 3.67
CA ILE A 109 -1.77 2.24 2.21
C ILE A 109 -0.94 3.41 1.73
N GLU A 110 0.09 3.16 0.96
CA GLU A 110 0.91 4.21 0.36
C GLU A 110 1.18 3.97 -1.11
N SER A 111 1.32 5.05 -1.87
CA SER A 111 1.69 5.00 -3.27
C SER A 111 3.11 5.46 -3.50
N GLU A 112 3.88 4.70 -4.28
CA GLU A 112 5.17 5.14 -4.80
C GLU A 112 5.01 6.05 -6.03
N ALA A 113 6.07 6.77 -6.35
CA ALA A 113 6.10 7.62 -7.53
C ALA A 113 5.99 6.80 -8.85
N GLY A 114 5.49 7.44 -9.90
CA GLY A 114 5.41 6.85 -11.24
C GLY A 114 4.01 6.81 -11.83
N PHE A 115 2.96 6.99 -11.02
CA PHE A 115 1.60 7.13 -11.54
C PHE A 115 1.49 8.37 -12.41
N GLY A 116 0.87 8.22 -13.59
CA GLY A 116 0.51 9.34 -14.44
C GLY A 116 -0.65 10.16 -13.85
N ARG A 117 -0.88 11.34 -14.43
CA ARG A 117 -2.06 12.13 -14.09
C ARG A 117 -3.33 11.37 -14.44
N GLN A 118 -4.30 11.38 -13.55
CA GLN A 118 -5.61 10.75 -13.73
C GLN A 118 -6.75 11.73 -13.44
N ALA A 119 -7.94 11.42 -13.97
CA ALA A 119 -9.09 12.32 -13.87
C ALA A 119 -9.59 12.44 -12.42
N SER A 120 -9.65 11.33 -11.69
CA SER A 120 -10.19 11.34 -10.32
C SER A 120 -9.57 10.25 -9.45
N ILE A 121 -9.64 10.46 -8.13
CA ILE A 121 -9.35 9.48 -7.11
C ILE A 121 -10.31 9.61 -5.93
N GLY A 122 -10.85 8.49 -5.45
CA GLY A 122 -11.61 8.41 -4.22
C GLY A 122 -10.75 7.83 -3.09
N VAL A 123 -10.75 8.46 -1.92
CA VAL A 123 -9.94 8.00 -0.78
C VAL A 123 -10.80 7.99 0.48
N ALA A 124 -10.89 6.85 1.17
CA ALA A 124 -11.74 6.74 2.35
C ALA A 124 -11.06 5.99 3.49
N ILE A 125 -11.25 6.46 4.72
CA ILE A 125 -10.86 5.74 5.94
C ILE A 125 -12.05 5.64 6.87
N GLN A 126 -12.36 4.42 7.29
CA GLN A 126 -13.24 4.15 8.40
C GLN A 126 -12.43 3.53 9.53
N GLY A 127 -12.11 4.32 10.54
CA GLY A 127 -11.28 3.91 11.68
C GLY A 127 -10.03 4.74 11.87
N GLY A 128 -8.85 4.12 12.04
CA GLY A 128 -7.61 4.78 12.46
C GLY A 128 -6.42 4.69 11.51
N GLY A 129 -6.62 4.24 10.28
CA GLY A 129 -5.55 3.99 9.33
C GLY A 129 -4.87 5.22 8.74
N LEU A 130 -3.87 4.98 7.91
CA LEU A 130 -3.14 5.99 7.15
C LEU A 130 -3.19 5.68 5.65
N ILE A 131 -3.64 6.63 4.85
CA ILE A 131 -3.52 6.56 3.38
C ILE A 131 -2.65 7.70 2.90
N ASP A 132 -1.55 7.37 2.21
CA ASP A 132 -0.67 8.32 1.56
C ASP A 132 -0.61 8.06 0.05
N VAL A 133 -1.43 8.76 -0.69
CA VAL A 133 -1.49 8.67 -2.16
C VAL A 133 -1.07 9.97 -2.85
N ARG A 134 -0.23 10.76 -2.19
CA ARG A 134 0.26 12.04 -2.73
C ARG A 134 1.05 11.93 -4.03
N SER A 135 1.56 10.74 -4.36
CA SER A 135 2.27 10.46 -5.60
C SER A 135 1.35 10.16 -6.78
N ILE A 136 0.04 10.09 -6.56
CA ILE A 136 -0.98 9.98 -7.61
C ILE A 136 -1.54 11.37 -7.89
N ASP A 137 -1.23 11.93 -9.07
CA ASP A 137 -1.76 13.22 -9.50
C ASP A 137 -3.21 13.05 -9.99
N ALA A 138 -4.19 13.56 -9.25
CA ALA A 138 -5.59 13.55 -9.66
C ALA A 138 -6.08 14.98 -10.00
N GLU A 139 -6.90 15.11 -11.04
CA GLU A 139 -7.58 16.39 -11.30
C GLU A 139 -8.65 16.64 -10.23
N HIS A 140 -9.43 15.63 -9.90
CA HIS A 140 -10.47 15.67 -8.89
C HIS A 140 -10.23 14.63 -7.81
N ALA A 141 -10.42 15.00 -6.55
CA ALA A 141 -10.29 14.07 -5.45
C ALA A 141 -11.51 14.17 -4.52
N ASP A 142 -11.97 12.99 -4.07
CA ASP A 142 -12.97 12.83 -3.03
C ASP A 142 -12.32 12.13 -1.85
N ALA A 143 -12.35 12.74 -0.66
CA ALA A 143 -11.69 12.20 0.52
C ALA A 143 -12.64 12.18 1.73
N ALA A 144 -12.72 11.05 2.40
CA ALA A 144 -13.55 10.89 3.58
C ALA A 144 -12.81 10.19 4.72
N VAL A 145 -12.91 10.72 5.93
CA VAL A 145 -12.43 10.08 7.16
C VAL A 145 -13.58 10.00 8.16
N ASP A 146 -13.90 8.76 8.55
CA ASP A 146 -14.80 8.47 9.67
C ASP A 146 -13.95 7.83 10.78
N GLY A 147 -13.64 8.60 11.81
CA GLY A 147 -12.79 8.19 12.94
C GLY A 147 -11.56 9.05 13.13
N GLY A 148 -10.41 8.40 13.38
CA GLY A 148 -9.13 9.05 13.71
C GLY A 148 -8.06 8.98 12.63
N GLY A 149 -8.39 8.49 11.45
CA GLY A 149 -7.45 8.23 10.39
C GLY A 149 -6.82 9.47 9.75
N HIS A 150 -5.79 9.24 8.95
CA HIS A 150 -5.07 10.31 8.25
C HIS A 150 -4.95 10.03 6.76
N ILE A 151 -5.38 10.99 5.93
CA ILE A 151 -5.26 10.94 4.47
C ILE A 151 -4.27 12.01 4.01
N VAL A 152 -3.36 11.61 3.12
CA VAL A 152 -2.50 12.52 2.36
C VAL A 152 -2.69 12.25 0.87
N LEU A 153 -3.11 13.26 0.13
CA LEU A 153 -3.41 13.14 -1.30
C LEU A 153 -2.94 14.37 -2.10
N ARG A 154 -2.99 14.27 -3.42
CA ARG A 154 -2.78 15.39 -4.33
C ARG A 154 -3.99 15.56 -5.21
N ALA A 155 -4.49 16.81 -5.27
CA ALA A 155 -5.55 17.21 -6.17
C ALA A 155 -5.18 18.54 -6.87
N GLU A 156 -5.48 18.64 -8.17
CA GLU A 156 -5.07 19.80 -8.96
C GLU A 156 -6.21 20.77 -9.25
N ARG A 157 -7.47 20.29 -9.39
CA ARG A 157 -8.63 21.10 -9.76
C ARG A 157 -9.65 21.24 -8.62
N SER A 158 -10.08 20.10 -8.07
CA SER A 158 -11.07 20.12 -6.97
C SER A 158 -10.78 19.04 -5.94
N LEU A 159 -11.12 19.36 -4.70
CA LEU A 159 -11.14 18.43 -3.58
C LEU A 159 -12.46 18.56 -2.86
N GLU A 160 -13.22 17.47 -2.75
CA GLU A 160 -14.30 17.33 -1.80
C GLU A 160 -13.79 16.52 -0.61
N ALA A 161 -13.90 17.08 0.61
CA ALA A 161 -13.31 16.46 1.79
C ALA A 161 -14.30 16.42 2.94
N ALA A 162 -14.48 15.27 3.57
CA ALA A 162 -15.34 15.10 4.74
C ALA A 162 -14.55 14.44 5.87
N VAL A 163 -14.67 14.99 7.08
CA VAL A 163 -14.11 14.41 8.30
C VAL A 163 -15.18 14.31 9.35
N ASP A 164 -15.47 13.12 9.82
CA ASP A 164 -16.32 12.86 10.98
C ASP A 164 -15.45 12.18 12.06
N GLY A 165 -15.20 12.92 13.14
CA GLY A 165 -14.33 12.47 14.22
C GLY A 165 -13.07 13.31 14.43
N GLY A 166 -11.95 12.65 14.72
CA GLY A 166 -10.66 13.29 15.04
C GLY A 166 -9.61 13.21 13.93
N GLY A 167 -9.97 12.68 12.78
CA GLY A 167 -9.05 12.42 11.69
C GLY A 167 -8.62 13.67 10.92
N ASN A 168 -7.65 13.49 10.01
CA ASN A 168 -7.08 14.61 9.26
C ASN A 168 -6.94 14.27 7.78
N ILE A 169 -7.23 15.25 6.93
CA ILE A 169 -6.98 15.19 5.49
C ILE A 169 -5.98 16.29 5.14
N SER A 170 -4.80 15.88 4.64
CA SER A 170 -3.78 16.78 4.14
C SER A 170 -3.71 16.68 2.62
N TYR A 171 -3.77 17.80 1.93
CA TYR A 171 -3.74 17.80 0.47
C TYR A 171 -2.60 18.65 -0.11
N LEU A 172 -2.08 18.21 -1.24
CA LEU A 172 -1.12 18.94 -2.07
C LEU A 172 -1.79 19.42 -3.35
N GLY A 173 -1.14 20.36 -4.05
CA GLY A 173 -1.70 20.99 -5.24
C GLY A 173 -2.40 22.32 -4.89
N ASN A 174 -3.24 22.78 -5.81
CA ASN A 174 -3.98 24.03 -5.63
C ASN A 174 -5.45 23.90 -6.07
N PRO A 175 -6.18 22.90 -5.54
CA PRO A 175 -7.58 22.67 -5.91
C PRO A 175 -8.51 23.73 -5.31
N SER A 176 -9.71 23.85 -5.89
CA SER A 176 -10.85 24.42 -5.18
C SER A 176 -11.31 23.39 -4.16
N VAL A 177 -11.35 23.77 -2.88
CA VAL A 177 -11.68 22.86 -1.77
C VAL A 177 -13.08 23.13 -1.24
N THR A 178 -13.87 22.05 -1.20
CA THR A 178 -15.13 22.01 -0.45
C THR A 178 -14.93 21.04 0.71
N SER A 179 -15.10 21.48 1.94
CA SER A 179 -14.87 20.60 3.09
C SER A 179 -15.96 20.69 4.13
N ALA A 180 -16.26 19.55 4.75
CA ALA A 180 -17.13 19.43 5.91
C ALA A 180 -16.37 18.71 7.03
N VAL A 181 -16.30 19.32 8.21
CA VAL A 181 -15.63 18.74 9.38
C VAL A 181 -16.60 18.72 10.55
N ASN A 182 -16.85 17.52 11.07
CA ASN A 182 -17.67 17.29 12.24
C ASN A 182 -16.81 16.58 13.29
N GLY A 183 -16.44 17.29 14.35
CA GLY A 183 -15.56 16.79 15.41
C GLY A 183 -14.28 17.59 15.59
N GLY A 184 -13.20 16.90 15.98
CA GLY A 184 -11.90 17.52 16.28
C GLY A 184 -10.89 17.43 15.13
N GLY A 185 -11.29 16.91 14.01
CA GLY A 185 -10.42 16.71 12.85
C GLY A 185 -10.12 17.96 12.04
N SER A 186 -9.40 17.81 10.93
CA SER A 186 -9.04 18.93 10.07
C SER A 186 -8.86 18.55 8.61
N VAL A 187 -9.06 19.54 7.73
CA VAL A 187 -8.69 19.51 6.32
C VAL A 187 -7.72 20.65 6.07
N SER A 188 -6.50 20.36 5.64
CA SER A 188 -5.44 21.37 5.51
C SER A 188 -4.53 21.14 4.32
N LYS A 189 -3.98 22.23 3.79
CA LYS A 189 -2.95 22.14 2.76
C LYS A 189 -1.64 21.69 3.39
N GLY A 190 -1.09 20.59 2.86
CA GLY A 190 0.23 20.09 3.21
C GLY A 190 1.35 20.97 2.61
N GLY A 191 2.48 21.01 3.31
CA GLY A 191 3.67 21.72 2.86
C GLY A 191 4.55 20.90 1.90
#